data_4f726caf024861de33e5a36a46a6a3ed
#
_entry.id   4f726caf024861de33e5a36a46a6a3ed
#
_cell.length_a   1.000
_cell.length_b   1.000
_cell.length_c   1.000
_cell.angle_alpha   90.00
_cell.angle_beta   90.00
_cell.angle_gamma   90.00
#
_symmetry.space_group_name_H-M   'P 1'
#
loop_
_entity.id
_entity.type
_entity.pdbx_description
1 polymer ?
#
loop_
_entity_poly.entity_id
_entity_poly.type
_entity_poly.pdbx_seq_one_letter_code
_entity_poly.pdbx_strand_id
1 'polypeptide(L)'
;MPRTSSLAAVALIGAAGLAAAPAIAQELAISCGAVGQELALCREGVAAWSEKTGIPVDVVSTPNSTSERLALYQQILASGSADIDVYQIDVIWPGILGAHFVDLAPAFEGTLLDAHFEAIVENNTVDGKLKAMPWFTDAGVLYYRRDLLAEHGVEPPATWSDMAAIAAEIQAAERAAGNERMVGYVFQGQAYEGLTCNALEWIHSRGGGRIVNDAGEVTIDNPAAVAALEEAASWVGAITPAGVLAYQEEEARGVFQAGHAVFMRNWPYAWALANAEDSPIRGKVGVTALPKGGPHGRSTGTLGGWNLAVSRYSDMPEAAIDLVAHLVSFEEQKRRAIEGAYNPTIRALYEDEEVLAANPFFGELFDTFVNAVARPSDVTGARYNQVSTEFWNAVHDTLNGSVSAERALARLDRKLERLARSWR
;
A
#
# COMPACT_ATOMS: atom_id res chain seq x y z
N MET A 1 -75.54 1.93 70.33
CA MET A 1 -75.81 2.00 68.91
C MET A 1 -74.51 2.45 68.17
N PRO A 2 -73.78 1.61 67.57
CA PRO A 2 -72.57 2.02 66.84
C PRO A 2 -72.88 2.25 65.33
N ARG A 3 -72.32 3.31 64.81
CA ARG A 3 -72.35 3.66 63.40
C ARG A 3 -71.18 2.98 62.69
N THR A 4 -71.49 2.22 61.68
CA THR A 4 -70.57 1.62 60.78
C THR A 4 -70.22 2.60 59.68
N SER A 5 -68.93 2.93 59.56
CA SER A 5 -68.38 3.73 58.44
C SER A 5 -67.72 2.78 57.44
N SER A 6 -68.25 2.74 56.21
CA SER A 6 -67.67 1.99 55.10
C SER A 6 -66.55 2.82 54.43
N LEU A 7 -65.35 2.29 54.41
CA LEU A 7 -64.23 2.81 53.63
C LEU A 7 -64.23 2.16 52.23
N ALA A 8 -64.45 2.99 51.22
CA ALA A 8 -64.25 2.60 49.78
C ALA A 8 -62.77 2.69 49.45
N ALA A 9 -62.17 1.55 49.10
CA ALA A 9 -60.82 1.51 48.56
C ALA A 9 -60.83 1.80 47.06
N VAL A 10 -60.19 2.91 46.63
CA VAL A 10 -59.96 3.23 45.25
C VAL A 10 -58.66 2.57 44.82
N ALA A 11 -58.70 1.57 43.91
CA ALA A 11 -57.52 0.95 43.29
C ALA A 11 -57.04 1.84 42.13
N LEU A 12 -55.88 2.50 42.27
CA LEU A 12 -55.19 3.12 41.23
C LEU A 12 -54.40 2.04 40.43
N ILE A 13 -54.83 1.75 39.19
CA ILE A 13 -54.09 0.95 38.21
C ILE A 13 -53.05 1.89 37.58
N GLY A 14 -51.79 1.80 38.05
CA GLY A 14 -50.67 2.48 37.44
C GLY A 14 -50.29 1.76 36.13
N ALA A 15 -50.58 2.38 34.99
CA ALA A 15 -50.04 1.96 33.70
C ALA A 15 -48.53 2.29 33.67
N ALA A 16 -47.67 1.27 33.91
CA ALA A 16 -46.24 1.38 33.71
C ALA A 16 -46.01 1.36 32.19
N GLY A 17 -45.82 2.55 31.61
CA GLY A 17 -45.27 2.68 30.25
C GLY A 17 -43.85 2.16 30.22
N LEU A 18 -43.62 1.03 29.61
CA LEU A 18 -42.28 0.59 29.21
C LEU A 18 -41.78 1.61 28.16
N ALA A 19 -40.98 2.58 28.60
CA ALA A 19 -40.14 3.36 27.68
C ALA A 19 -39.17 2.37 27.05
N ALA A 20 -39.37 2.05 25.76
CA ALA A 20 -38.36 1.36 24.96
C ALA A 20 -37.11 2.23 25.01
N ALA A 21 -36.00 1.72 25.57
CA ALA A 21 -34.69 2.34 25.43
C ALA A 21 -34.43 2.49 23.93
N PRO A 22 -33.91 3.62 23.45
CA PRO A 22 -33.52 3.72 22.07
C PRO A 22 -32.53 2.58 21.80
N ALA A 23 -32.83 1.74 20.82
CA ALA A 23 -31.86 0.78 20.31
C ALA A 23 -30.69 1.62 19.85
N ILE A 24 -29.54 1.47 20.46
CA ILE A 24 -28.30 2.02 19.91
C ILE A 24 -28.19 1.38 18.54
N ALA A 25 -28.28 2.19 17.49
CA ALA A 25 -28.09 1.69 16.14
C ALA A 25 -26.70 1.04 16.12
N GLN A 26 -26.63 -0.24 15.75
CA GLN A 26 -25.34 -0.91 15.57
C GLN A 26 -24.61 -0.20 14.44
N GLU A 27 -23.38 0.18 14.69
CA GLU A 27 -22.51 0.90 13.78
C GLU A 27 -21.32 0.01 13.41
N LEU A 28 -20.98 -0.07 12.14
CA LEU A 28 -19.74 -0.70 11.70
C LEU A 28 -18.57 0.26 11.82
N ALA A 29 -17.38 -0.28 11.99
CA ALA A 29 -16.14 0.47 11.89
C ALA A 29 -15.21 -0.14 10.84
N ILE A 30 -14.69 0.70 9.93
CA ILE A 30 -13.69 0.32 8.95
C ILE A 30 -12.43 1.14 9.12
N SER A 31 -11.28 0.49 9.15
CA SER A 31 -9.98 1.16 9.04
C SER A 31 -9.52 1.15 7.59
N CYS A 32 -9.48 2.32 6.96
CA CYS A 32 -9.03 2.49 5.57
C CYS A 32 -8.39 3.86 5.34
N GLY A 33 -7.65 3.94 4.24
CA GLY A 33 -7.00 5.17 3.78
C GLY A 33 -5.66 5.43 4.46
N ALA A 34 -4.65 5.71 3.67
CA ALA A 34 -3.32 6.05 4.14
C ALA A 34 -2.73 7.22 3.36
N VAL A 35 -2.57 7.07 2.05
CA VAL A 35 -1.83 7.99 1.20
C VAL A 35 -2.73 8.62 0.13
N GLY A 36 -2.39 9.81 -0.29
CA GLY A 36 -3.11 10.51 -1.36
C GLY A 36 -4.59 10.74 -1.04
N GLN A 37 -5.46 10.37 -1.98
CA GLN A 37 -6.92 10.51 -1.88
C GLN A 37 -7.61 9.28 -1.28
N GLU A 38 -6.86 8.29 -0.83
CA GLU A 38 -7.38 6.98 -0.40
C GLU A 38 -8.46 7.08 0.67
N LEU A 39 -8.23 7.92 1.70
CA LEU A 39 -9.20 8.14 2.78
C LEU A 39 -10.50 8.80 2.29
N ALA A 40 -10.40 9.78 1.37
CA ALA A 40 -11.57 10.44 0.80
C ALA A 40 -12.42 9.45 0.00
N LEU A 41 -11.78 8.70 -0.91
CA LEU A 41 -12.44 7.69 -1.73
C LEU A 41 -13.03 6.54 -0.91
N CYS A 42 -12.37 6.14 0.18
CA CYS A 42 -12.93 5.16 1.11
C CYS A 42 -14.20 5.69 1.79
N ARG A 43 -14.16 6.93 2.31
CA ARG A 43 -15.34 7.56 2.94
C ARG A 43 -16.52 7.67 1.97
N GLU A 44 -16.27 7.99 0.73
CA GLU A 44 -17.31 8.09 -0.31
C GLU A 44 -17.94 6.71 -0.61
N GLY A 45 -17.13 5.66 -0.81
CA GLY A 45 -17.63 4.31 -1.02
C GLY A 45 -18.41 3.78 0.20
N VAL A 46 -17.90 4.03 1.40
CA VAL A 46 -18.57 3.69 2.67
C VAL A 46 -19.90 4.43 2.82
N ALA A 47 -19.92 5.73 2.51
CA ALA A 47 -21.15 6.54 2.59
C ALA A 47 -22.22 6.04 1.62
N ALA A 48 -21.84 5.68 0.38
CA ALA A 48 -22.75 5.12 -0.60
C ALA A 48 -23.39 3.79 -0.14
N TRP A 49 -22.59 2.92 0.51
CA TRP A 49 -23.09 1.70 1.12
C TRP A 49 -24.02 1.96 2.32
N SER A 50 -23.62 2.88 3.21
CA SER A 50 -24.39 3.26 4.38
C SER A 50 -25.75 3.87 3.99
N GLU A 51 -25.81 4.71 2.96
CA GLU A 51 -27.05 5.26 2.43
C GLU A 51 -27.99 4.14 1.90
N LYS A 52 -27.44 3.16 1.20
CA LYS A 52 -28.18 2.03 0.64
C LYS A 52 -28.74 1.07 1.69
N THR A 53 -27.98 0.83 2.76
CA THR A 53 -28.33 -0.17 3.79
C THR A 53 -28.99 0.41 5.02
N GLY A 54 -28.80 1.71 5.29
CA GLY A 54 -29.23 2.38 6.50
C GLY A 54 -28.35 2.07 7.72
N ILE A 55 -27.22 1.35 7.55
CA ILE A 55 -26.28 1.02 8.63
C ILE A 55 -25.18 2.10 8.65
N PRO A 56 -25.00 2.81 9.77
CA PRO A 56 -23.92 3.78 9.90
C PRO A 56 -22.55 3.08 9.96
N VAL A 57 -21.51 3.75 9.44
CA VAL A 57 -20.15 3.22 9.45
C VAL A 57 -19.18 4.33 9.87
N ASP A 58 -18.37 4.07 10.90
CA ASP A 58 -17.26 4.92 11.28
C ASP A 58 -15.99 4.57 10.46
N VAL A 59 -15.34 5.60 9.93
CA VAL A 59 -14.10 5.44 9.16
C VAL A 59 -12.91 5.85 10.03
N VAL A 60 -12.24 4.84 10.58
CA VAL A 60 -11.11 4.98 11.49
C VAL A 60 -9.84 5.31 10.68
N SER A 61 -9.27 6.48 10.95
CA SER A 61 -7.99 6.89 10.36
C SER A 61 -6.81 6.20 11.05
N THR A 62 -5.84 5.78 10.25
CA THR A 62 -4.64 5.09 10.70
C THR A 62 -3.36 5.76 10.17
N PRO A 63 -2.16 5.46 10.74
CA PRO A 63 -0.90 5.99 10.22
C PRO A 63 -0.68 5.71 8.74
N ASN A 64 -0.03 6.64 8.04
CA ASN A 64 0.40 6.45 6.65
C ASN A 64 1.45 5.34 6.55
N SER A 65 2.39 5.30 7.49
CA SER A 65 3.42 4.28 7.56
C SER A 65 2.83 2.87 7.70
N THR A 66 3.08 2.01 6.73
CA THR A 66 2.69 0.59 6.74
C THR A 66 3.20 -0.12 7.99
N SER A 67 4.44 0.17 8.41
CA SER A 67 5.03 -0.45 9.60
C SER A 67 4.34 -0.03 10.91
N GLU A 68 3.98 1.25 11.04
CA GLU A 68 3.25 1.75 12.22
C GLU A 68 1.81 1.24 12.25
N ARG A 69 1.16 1.16 11.08
CA ARG A 69 -0.19 0.59 10.95
C ARG A 69 -0.21 -0.90 11.33
N LEU A 70 0.78 -1.68 10.88
CA LEU A 70 0.89 -3.08 11.29
C LEU A 70 1.00 -3.23 12.81
N ALA A 71 1.85 -2.42 13.45
CA ALA A 71 2.02 -2.45 14.90
C ALA A 71 0.70 -2.11 15.64
N LEU A 72 -0.04 -1.11 15.16
CA LEU A 72 -1.35 -0.74 15.68
C LEU A 72 -2.36 -1.90 15.54
N TYR A 73 -2.45 -2.50 14.35
CA TYR A 73 -3.36 -3.61 14.10
C TYR A 73 -3.03 -4.84 14.93
N GLN A 74 -1.75 -5.16 15.09
CA GLN A 74 -1.31 -6.26 15.96
C GLN A 74 -1.75 -6.03 17.41
N GLN A 75 -1.68 -4.81 17.92
CA GLN A 75 -2.14 -4.48 19.28
C GLN A 75 -3.66 -4.62 19.41
N ILE A 76 -4.45 -4.07 18.49
CA ILE A 76 -5.92 -4.13 18.51
C ILE A 76 -6.40 -5.58 18.39
N LEU A 77 -5.89 -6.31 17.40
CA LEU A 77 -6.30 -7.69 17.12
C LEU A 77 -5.87 -8.67 18.22
N ALA A 78 -4.68 -8.47 18.81
CA ALA A 78 -4.22 -9.30 19.94
C ALA A 78 -5.07 -9.14 21.20
N SER A 79 -5.70 -7.97 21.40
CA SER A 79 -6.65 -7.76 22.51
C SER A 79 -8.03 -8.41 22.26
N GLY A 80 -8.30 -8.87 21.04
CA GLY A 80 -9.63 -9.37 20.64
C GLY A 80 -10.69 -8.27 20.58
N SER A 81 -10.28 -7.00 20.34
CA SER A 81 -11.21 -5.88 20.27
C SER A 81 -12.16 -6.00 19.07
N ALA A 82 -13.42 -5.62 19.29
CA ALA A 82 -14.45 -5.46 18.28
C ALA A 82 -14.55 -4.01 17.75
N ASP A 83 -13.60 -3.12 18.12
CA ASP A 83 -13.64 -1.70 17.74
C ASP A 83 -13.50 -1.46 16.23
N ILE A 84 -13.00 -2.42 15.47
CA ILE A 84 -12.88 -2.34 14.02
C ILE A 84 -13.38 -3.66 13.41
N ASP A 85 -14.37 -3.56 12.53
CA ASP A 85 -14.99 -4.69 11.84
C ASP A 85 -14.26 -5.05 10.55
N VAL A 86 -13.87 -4.03 9.77
CA VAL A 86 -13.18 -4.19 8.48
C VAL A 86 -11.81 -3.52 8.52
N TYR A 87 -10.80 -4.28 8.15
CA TYR A 87 -9.40 -3.83 8.12
C TYR A 87 -8.89 -3.77 6.70
N GLN A 88 -8.36 -2.62 6.30
CA GLN A 88 -7.49 -2.51 5.14
C GLN A 88 -6.12 -3.08 5.49
N ILE A 89 -5.71 -4.16 4.83
CA ILE A 89 -4.45 -4.85 5.08
C ILE A 89 -3.55 -4.88 3.85
N ASP A 90 -2.24 -4.67 4.05
CA ASP A 90 -1.23 -4.79 3.00
C ASP A 90 -1.15 -6.23 2.46
N VAL A 91 -0.78 -6.39 1.19
CA VAL A 91 -0.63 -7.71 0.53
C VAL A 91 0.31 -8.67 1.26
N ILE A 92 1.19 -8.17 2.11
CA ILE A 92 2.13 -8.98 2.90
C ILE A 92 1.58 -9.42 4.27
N TRP A 93 0.38 -8.97 4.67
CA TRP A 93 -0.14 -9.26 6.02
C TRP A 93 -1.08 -10.46 6.16
N PRO A 94 -1.60 -11.10 5.10
CA PRO A 94 -2.44 -12.28 5.28
C PRO A 94 -1.79 -13.38 6.13
N GLY A 95 -0.50 -13.68 5.91
CA GLY A 95 0.26 -14.64 6.71
C GLY A 95 0.57 -14.19 8.15
N ILE A 96 0.57 -12.88 8.43
CA ILE A 96 0.86 -12.31 9.75
C ILE A 96 -0.40 -12.21 10.60
N LEU A 97 -1.50 -11.70 10.01
CA LEU A 97 -2.73 -11.34 10.73
C LEU A 97 -3.91 -12.28 10.47
N GLY A 98 -3.79 -13.20 9.50
CA GLY A 98 -4.90 -14.03 9.02
C GLY A 98 -5.63 -14.86 10.09
N ALA A 99 -4.97 -15.19 11.21
CA ALA A 99 -5.60 -15.85 12.34
C ALA A 99 -6.73 -15.03 13.00
N HIS A 100 -6.72 -13.70 12.81
CA HIS A 100 -7.70 -12.76 13.36
C HIS A 100 -8.86 -12.45 12.41
N PHE A 101 -8.84 -12.98 11.17
CA PHE A 101 -9.84 -12.69 10.16
C PHE A 101 -10.72 -13.92 9.85
N VAL A 102 -11.97 -13.65 9.48
CA VAL A 102 -12.92 -14.69 9.06
C VAL A 102 -12.48 -15.29 7.71
N ASP A 103 -13.06 -16.43 7.36
CA ASP A 103 -12.95 -17.02 6.03
C ASP A 103 -14.00 -16.38 5.11
N LEU A 104 -13.56 -15.69 4.08
CA LEU A 104 -14.44 -14.98 3.14
C LEU A 104 -14.84 -15.84 1.93
N ALA A 105 -14.18 -16.98 1.67
CA ALA A 105 -14.48 -17.83 0.52
C ALA A 105 -15.96 -18.20 0.41
N PRO A 106 -16.68 -18.63 1.49
CA PRO A 106 -18.08 -19.00 1.39
C PRO A 106 -19.03 -17.87 0.92
N ALA A 107 -18.62 -16.61 1.10
CA ALA A 107 -19.42 -15.45 0.69
C ALA A 107 -19.14 -15.00 -0.74
N PHE A 108 -17.97 -15.32 -1.31
CA PHE A 108 -17.50 -14.74 -2.59
C PHE A 108 -17.23 -15.77 -3.68
N GLU A 109 -17.18 -17.08 -3.38
CA GLU A 109 -17.03 -18.12 -4.40
C GLU A 109 -18.13 -18.07 -5.47
N GLY A 110 -17.72 -18.19 -6.75
CA GLY A 110 -18.64 -18.17 -7.89
C GLY A 110 -19.31 -16.83 -8.17
N THR A 111 -18.85 -15.77 -7.54
CA THR A 111 -19.37 -14.40 -7.71
C THR A 111 -18.25 -13.40 -8.01
N LEU A 112 -17.91 -12.56 -7.04
CA LEU A 112 -16.88 -11.52 -7.20
C LEU A 112 -15.45 -12.08 -7.27
N LEU A 113 -15.17 -13.21 -6.61
CA LEU A 113 -13.82 -13.72 -6.46
C LEU A 113 -13.14 -14.03 -7.80
N ASP A 114 -13.89 -14.64 -8.75
CA ASP A 114 -13.36 -15.06 -10.05
C ASP A 114 -13.00 -13.88 -10.98
N ALA A 115 -13.47 -12.67 -10.67
CA ALA A 115 -13.15 -11.47 -11.44
C ALA A 115 -11.76 -10.90 -11.13
N HIS A 116 -11.20 -11.22 -9.94
CA HIS A 116 -9.91 -10.73 -9.49
C HIS A 116 -8.73 -11.52 -10.08
N PHE A 117 -7.53 -10.95 -10.02
CA PHE A 117 -6.31 -11.68 -10.39
C PHE A 117 -6.09 -12.85 -9.44
N GLU A 118 -5.99 -14.06 -10.01
CA GLU A 118 -5.81 -15.31 -9.27
C GLU A 118 -4.63 -15.27 -8.28
N ALA A 119 -3.49 -14.74 -8.70
CA ALA A 119 -2.31 -14.63 -7.85
C ALA A 119 -2.53 -13.78 -6.58
N ILE A 120 -3.42 -12.76 -6.64
CA ILE A 120 -3.74 -11.96 -5.45
C ILE A 120 -4.69 -12.74 -4.52
N VAL A 121 -5.64 -13.46 -5.09
CA VAL A 121 -6.55 -14.34 -4.33
C VAL A 121 -5.76 -15.46 -3.64
N GLU A 122 -4.81 -16.09 -4.33
CA GLU A 122 -3.91 -17.08 -3.77
C GLU A 122 -3.07 -16.52 -2.61
N ASN A 123 -2.47 -15.33 -2.79
CA ASN A 123 -1.72 -14.64 -1.73
C ASN A 123 -2.57 -14.35 -0.48
N ASN A 124 -3.86 -14.06 -0.68
CA ASN A 124 -4.80 -13.78 0.41
C ASN A 124 -5.37 -15.06 1.06
N THR A 125 -5.04 -16.23 0.52
CA THR A 125 -5.50 -17.53 1.03
C THR A 125 -4.44 -18.14 1.93
N VAL A 126 -4.73 -18.23 3.22
CA VAL A 126 -3.85 -18.78 4.25
C VAL A 126 -4.50 -20.02 4.85
N ASP A 127 -3.78 -21.15 4.89
CA ASP A 127 -4.27 -22.44 5.39
C ASP A 127 -5.62 -22.86 4.73
N GLY A 128 -5.73 -22.63 3.41
CA GLY A 128 -6.93 -22.95 2.62
C GLY A 128 -8.14 -22.07 2.90
N LYS A 129 -7.97 -20.90 3.54
CA LYS A 129 -9.03 -19.95 3.87
C LYS A 129 -8.72 -18.60 3.29
N LEU A 130 -9.68 -18.00 2.59
CA LEU A 130 -9.58 -16.64 2.06
C LEU A 130 -9.68 -15.62 3.20
N LYS A 131 -8.59 -14.96 3.55
CA LYS A 131 -8.48 -14.05 4.70
C LYS A 131 -8.80 -12.61 4.38
N ALA A 132 -8.71 -12.22 3.10
CA ALA A 132 -9.03 -10.89 2.65
C ALA A 132 -9.47 -10.89 1.18
N MET A 133 -10.32 -9.94 0.81
CA MET A 133 -10.68 -9.67 -0.59
C MET A 133 -9.71 -8.67 -1.19
N PRO A 134 -9.25 -8.87 -2.44
CA PRO A 134 -8.43 -7.90 -3.15
C PRO A 134 -9.16 -6.56 -3.35
N TRP A 135 -8.52 -5.45 -2.99
CA TRP A 135 -9.15 -4.12 -3.12
C TRP A 135 -8.49 -3.27 -4.21
N PHE A 136 -7.18 -3.13 -4.17
CA PHE A 136 -6.38 -2.58 -5.26
C PHE A 136 -4.98 -3.15 -5.22
N THR A 137 -4.29 -3.14 -6.36
CA THR A 137 -2.93 -3.61 -6.51
C THR A 137 -2.01 -2.46 -6.89
N ASP A 138 -0.72 -2.62 -6.66
CA ASP A 138 0.29 -1.63 -7.00
C ASP A 138 1.57 -2.30 -7.50
N ALA A 139 2.34 -1.55 -8.30
CA ALA A 139 3.76 -1.79 -8.50
C ALA A 139 4.49 -0.45 -8.47
N GLY A 140 5.74 -0.44 -8.03
CA GLY A 140 6.58 0.73 -8.11
C GLY A 140 6.77 1.19 -9.55
N VAL A 141 6.60 2.49 -9.83
CA VAL A 141 6.78 3.11 -11.15
C VAL A 141 7.68 4.34 -11.04
N LEU A 142 8.24 4.76 -12.18
CA LEU A 142 9.02 5.97 -12.28
C LEU A 142 8.16 7.10 -12.85
N TYR A 143 7.96 8.15 -12.05
CA TYR A 143 7.45 9.44 -12.50
C TYR A 143 8.58 10.30 -13.00
N TYR A 144 8.33 11.07 -14.05
CA TYR A 144 9.30 12.00 -14.60
C TYR A 144 8.66 13.31 -15.08
N ARG A 145 9.42 14.38 -15.05
CA ARG A 145 9.04 15.68 -15.62
C ARG A 145 9.25 15.65 -17.13
N ARG A 146 8.16 15.37 -17.87
CA ARG A 146 8.14 15.30 -19.33
C ARG A 146 8.62 16.58 -19.99
N ASP A 147 8.25 17.72 -19.44
CA ASP A 147 8.67 19.03 -19.92
C ASP A 147 10.18 19.23 -19.79
N LEU A 148 10.78 18.87 -18.66
CA LEU A 148 12.24 18.99 -18.47
C LEU A 148 13.00 18.01 -19.36
N LEU A 149 12.54 16.77 -19.49
CA LEU A 149 13.18 15.82 -20.41
C LEU A 149 13.14 16.33 -21.86
N ALA A 150 11.98 16.85 -22.29
CA ALA A 150 11.85 17.42 -23.66
C ALA A 150 12.73 18.65 -23.87
N GLU A 151 12.88 19.54 -22.89
CA GLU A 151 13.76 20.71 -22.94
C GLU A 151 15.22 20.32 -23.12
N HIS A 152 15.65 19.23 -22.48
CA HIS A 152 17.01 18.68 -22.59
C HIS A 152 17.18 17.69 -23.73
N GLY A 153 16.13 17.38 -24.51
CA GLY A 153 16.18 16.48 -25.66
C GLY A 153 16.51 15.03 -25.30
N VAL A 154 16.10 14.59 -24.08
CA VAL A 154 16.35 13.24 -23.58
C VAL A 154 15.04 12.46 -23.40
N GLU A 155 15.10 11.15 -23.60
CA GLU A 155 14.00 10.22 -23.38
C GLU A 155 13.99 9.71 -21.92
N PRO A 156 12.88 9.12 -21.43
CA PRO A 156 12.85 8.44 -20.14
C PRO A 156 13.97 7.41 -20.01
N PRO A 157 14.63 7.30 -18.83
CA PRO A 157 15.83 6.49 -18.67
C PRO A 157 15.56 4.98 -18.80
N ALA A 158 16.44 4.27 -19.54
CA ALA A 158 16.36 2.83 -19.70
C ALA A 158 16.97 2.06 -18.51
N THR A 159 18.00 2.62 -17.89
CA THR A 159 18.70 2.02 -16.74
C THR A 159 18.80 2.99 -15.56
N TRP A 160 19.08 2.46 -14.35
CA TRP A 160 19.31 3.29 -13.17
C TRP A 160 20.50 4.25 -13.36
N SER A 161 21.54 3.81 -14.07
CA SER A 161 22.69 4.65 -14.38
C SER A 161 22.33 5.78 -15.35
N ASP A 162 21.47 5.53 -16.36
CA ASP A 162 20.94 6.58 -17.24
C ASP A 162 20.09 7.57 -16.45
N MET A 163 19.22 7.07 -15.55
CA MET A 163 18.41 7.91 -14.67
C MET A 163 19.31 8.84 -13.84
N ALA A 164 20.35 8.31 -13.23
CA ALA A 164 21.26 9.10 -12.41
C ALA A 164 22.01 10.17 -13.23
N ALA A 165 22.44 9.86 -14.45
CA ALA A 165 23.12 10.79 -15.34
C ALA A 165 22.18 11.93 -15.78
N ILE A 166 20.99 11.61 -16.28
CA ILE A 166 19.96 12.59 -16.70
C ILE A 166 19.55 13.46 -15.50
N ALA A 167 19.32 12.84 -14.33
CA ALA A 167 18.97 13.54 -13.11
C ALA A 167 20.03 14.57 -12.70
N ALA A 168 21.30 14.21 -12.75
CA ALA A 168 22.41 15.09 -12.40
C ALA A 168 22.53 16.28 -13.40
N GLU A 169 22.38 16.02 -14.68
CA GLU A 169 22.45 17.05 -15.74
C GLU A 169 21.33 18.07 -15.58
N ILE A 170 20.07 17.61 -15.52
CA ILE A 170 18.90 18.50 -15.40
C ILE A 170 18.91 19.24 -14.07
N GLN A 171 19.23 18.58 -12.96
CA GLN A 171 19.39 19.24 -11.67
C GLN A 171 20.40 20.38 -11.72
N ALA A 172 21.55 20.18 -12.35
CA ALA A 172 22.59 21.20 -12.46
C ALA A 172 22.12 22.37 -13.33
N ALA A 173 21.47 22.12 -14.46
CA ALA A 173 20.95 23.13 -15.36
C ALA A 173 19.86 23.99 -14.70
N GLU A 174 18.89 23.35 -14.05
CA GLU A 174 17.81 24.02 -13.33
C GLU A 174 18.34 24.90 -12.20
N ARG A 175 19.30 24.41 -11.42
CA ARG A 175 19.94 25.20 -10.35
C ARG A 175 20.71 26.39 -10.91
N ALA A 176 21.40 26.22 -12.04
CA ALA A 176 22.08 27.33 -12.72
C ALA A 176 21.09 28.37 -13.27
N ALA A 177 19.87 27.96 -13.63
CA ALA A 177 18.78 28.83 -14.04
C ALA A 177 18.05 29.51 -12.87
N GLY A 178 18.42 29.24 -11.60
CA GLY A 178 17.86 29.86 -10.40
C GLY A 178 16.88 29.00 -9.62
N ASN A 179 16.60 27.78 -10.07
CA ASN A 179 15.78 26.81 -9.33
C ASN A 179 16.62 26.00 -8.33
N GLU A 180 17.11 26.68 -7.29
CA GLU A 180 18.04 26.10 -6.29
C GLU A 180 17.49 24.87 -5.56
N ARG A 181 16.15 24.71 -5.51
CA ARG A 181 15.50 23.58 -4.85
C ARG A 181 15.38 22.35 -5.71
N MET A 182 15.71 22.42 -7.01
CA MET A 182 15.64 21.26 -7.89
C MET A 182 16.59 20.16 -7.45
N VAL A 183 16.04 18.95 -7.35
CA VAL A 183 16.79 17.69 -7.13
C VAL A 183 16.51 16.73 -8.28
N GLY A 184 17.46 15.83 -8.53
CA GLY A 184 17.34 14.88 -9.63
C GLY A 184 16.32 13.77 -9.38
N TYR A 185 16.28 13.23 -8.16
CA TYR A 185 15.48 12.05 -7.83
C TYR A 185 14.97 12.07 -6.39
N VAL A 186 13.76 11.55 -6.16
CA VAL A 186 13.19 11.31 -4.82
C VAL A 186 12.51 9.94 -4.76
N PHE A 187 12.58 9.31 -3.58
CA PHE A 187 12.07 7.97 -3.32
C PHE A 187 11.77 7.79 -1.82
N GLN A 188 11.25 6.62 -1.41
CA GLN A 188 10.94 6.28 -0.03
C GLN A 188 12.20 5.75 0.67
N GLY A 189 12.98 6.64 1.28
CA GLY A 189 14.29 6.33 1.89
C GLY A 189 14.26 6.11 3.40
N GLN A 190 13.16 6.40 4.11
CA GLN A 190 13.04 6.15 5.54
C GLN A 190 13.15 4.65 5.85
N ALA A 191 13.66 4.31 7.06
CA ALA A 191 13.76 2.92 7.52
C ALA A 191 12.38 2.36 7.92
N TYR A 192 11.62 1.87 6.94
CA TYR A 192 10.30 1.23 7.07
C TYR A 192 10.03 0.34 5.85
N GLU A 193 8.85 -0.28 5.77
CA GLU A 193 8.47 -1.23 4.71
C GLU A 193 8.62 -0.66 3.29
N GLY A 194 8.38 0.65 3.07
CA GLY A 194 8.57 1.30 1.77
C GLY A 194 10.02 1.23 1.27
N LEU A 195 11.02 1.26 2.17
CA LEU A 195 12.41 1.07 1.79
C LEU A 195 12.72 -0.37 1.38
N THR A 196 12.04 -1.35 1.98
CA THR A 196 12.11 -2.75 1.52
C THR A 196 11.67 -2.85 0.06
N CYS A 197 10.56 -2.18 -0.31
CA CYS A 197 10.09 -2.15 -1.69
C CYS A 197 11.12 -1.53 -2.64
N ASN A 198 11.61 -0.32 -2.34
CA ASN A 198 12.58 0.38 -3.17
C ASN A 198 13.88 -0.43 -3.36
N ALA A 199 14.42 -0.96 -2.28
CA ALA A 199 15.67 -1.72 -2.33
C ALA A 199 15.53 -3.05 -3.09
N LEU A 200 14.37 -3.73 -2.95
CA LEU A 200 14.09 -4.94 -3.71
C LEU A 200 14.02 -4.65 -5.22
N GLU A 201 13.48 -3.50 -5.63
CA GLU A 201 13.46 -3.04 -7.02
C GLU A 201 14.89 -2.87 -7.58
N TRP A 202 15.76 -2.20 -6.84
CA TRP A 202 17.16 -1.99 -7.26
C TRP A 202 17.92 -3.31 -7.36
N ILE A 203 17.79 -4.19 -6.37
CA ILE A 203 18.48 -5.47 -6.29
C ILE A 203 17.97 -6.44 -7.37
N HIS A 204 16.64 -6.63 -7.45
CA HIS A 204 16.04 -7.58 -8.37
C HIS A 204 16.23 -7.17 -9.84
N SER A 205 16.15 -5.86 -10.16
CA SER A 205 16.38 -5.34 -11.50
C SER A 205 17.80 -5.63 -12.01
N ARG A 206 18.79 -5.73 -11.12
CA ARG A 206 20.19 -6.03 -11.43
C ARG A 206 20.50 -7.55 -11.45
N GLY A 207 19.51 -8.39 -11.15
CA GLY A 207 19.68 -9.85 -11.06
C GLY A 207 20.16 -10.32 -9.69
N GLY A 208 20.09 -9.48 -8.65
CA GLY A 208 20.45 -9.83 -7.26
C GLY A 208 19.43 -10.70 -6.54
N GLY A 209 18.39 -11.17 -7.24
CA GLY A 209 17.39 -12.07 -6.69
C GLY A 209 16.41 -11.38 -5.72
N ARG A 210 15.91 -12.17 -4.78
CA ARG A 210 15.02 -11.75 -3.68
C ARG A 210 15.76 -11.88 -2.35
N ILE A 211 15.17 -11.36 -1.27
CA ILE A 211 15.72 -11.50 0.10
C ILE A 211 15.77 -12.97 0.51
N VAL A 212 14.64 -13.63 0.30
CA VAL A 212 14.46 -15.09 0.48
C VAL A 212 13.80 -15.60 -0.80
N ASN A 213 14.30 -16.72 -1.35
CA ASN A 213 13.75 -17.34 -2.56
C ASN A 213 12.52 -18.23 -2.24
N ASP A 214 11.88 -18.77 -3.29
CA ASP A 214 10.66 -19.60 -3.15
C ASP A 214 10.91 -20.94 -2.42
N ALA A 215 12.18 -21.37 -2.31
CA ALA A 215 12.58 -22.53 -1.51
C ALA A 215 12.80 -22.19 -0.02
N GLY A 216 12.60 -20.94 0.39
CA GLY A 216 12.85 -20.45 1.75
C GLY A 216 14.33 -20.21 2.08
N GLU A 217 15.20 -20.17 1.06
CA GLU A 217 16.64 -19.94 1.25
C GLU A 217 16.93 -18.44 1.22
N VAL A 218 17.81 -17.97 2.11
CA VAL A 218 18.32 -16.61 2.12
C VAL A 218 19.28 -16.42 0.95
N THR A 219 19.07 -15.40 0.10
CA THR A 219 19.87 -15.23 -1.13
C THR A 219 20.40 -13.82 -1.30
N ILE A 220 20.30 -12.97 -0.28
CA ILE A 220 20.54 -11.54 -0.39
C ILE A 220 22.03 -11.17 -0.45
N ASP A 221 22.93 -11.97 0.10
CA ASP A 221 24.38 -11.71 0.08
C ASP A 221 25.00 -12.19 -1.24
N ASN A 222 24.92 -11.34 -2.26
CA ASN A 222 25.48 -11.61 -3.57
C ASN A 222 26.03 -10.34 -4.25
N PRO A 223 26.97 -10.45 -5.23
CA PRO A 223 27.62 -9.30 -5.85
C PRO A 223 26.65 -8.32 -6.55
N ALA A 224 25.54 -8.81 -7.12
CA ALA A 224 24.57 -7.96 -7.81
C ALA A 224 23.76 -7.12 -6.81
N ALA A 225 23.40 -7.70 -5.67
CA ALA A 225 22.75 -6.97 -4.57
C ALA A 225 23.69 -5.92 -3.95
N VAL A 226 24.96 -6.25 -3.74
CA VAL A 226 25.97 -5.29 -3.28
C VAL A 226 26.06 -4.11 -4.23
N ALA A 227 26.27 -4.37 -5.54
CA ALA A 227 26.39 -3.31 -6.54
C ALA A 227 25.14 -2.44 -6.67
N ALA A 228 23.93 -3.01 -6.51
CA ALA A 228 22.67 -2.26 -6.50
C ALA A 228 22.60 -1.28 -5.34
N LEU A 229 22.97 -1.70 -4.14
CA LEU A 229 22.95 -0.83 -2.94
C LEU A 229 24.06 0.22 -2.96
N GLU A 230 25.26 -0.09 -3.51
CA GLU A 230 26.33 0.89 -3.68
C GLU A 230 25.92 1.99 -4.66
N GLU A 231 25.26 1.64 -5.79
CA GLU A 231 24.72 2.61 -6.73
C GLU A 231 23.65 3.48 -6.06
N ALA A 232 22.69 2.90 -5.35
CA ALA A 232 21.65 3.65 -4.65
C ALA A 232 22.22 4.57 -3.56
N ALA A 233 23.22 4.12 -2.81
CA ALA A 233 23.90 4.94 -1.81
C ALA A 233 24.61 6.14 -2.43
N SER A 234 25.13 6.01 -3.65
CA SER A 234 25.79 7.11 -4.38
C SER A 234 24.85 8.25 -4.76
N TRP A 235 23.55 8.00 -4.81
CA TRP A 235 22.55 9.04 -5.14
C TRP A 235 22.28 9.99 -3.97
N VAL A 236 22.46 9.52 -2.71
CA VAL A 236 22.11 10.28 -1.50
C VAL A 236 23.05 11.50 -1.35
N GLY A 237 22.44 12.68 -1.33
CA GLY A 237 23.18 13.95 -1.29
C GLY A 237 23.79 14.39 -2.63
N ALA A 238 23.80 13.54 -3.66
CA ALA A 238 24.26 13.89 -5.01
C ALA A 238 23.08 14.33 -5.90
N ILE A 239 22.23 13.40 -6.29
CA ILE A 239 21.03 13.68 -7.09
C ILE A 239 19.73 13.66 -6.25
N THR A 240 19.79 13.17 -5.02
CA THR A 240 18.69 13.26 -4.04
C THR A 240 19.07 14.22 -2.92
N PRO A 241 18.10 14.84 -2.23
CA PRO A 241 18.42 15.55 -1.00
C PRO A 241 18.87 14.54 0.07
N ALA A 242 19.78 14.96 0.98
CA ALA A 242 20.16 14.11 2.12
C ALA A 242 18.94 13.75 2.99
N GLY A 243 17.91 14.60 3.03
CA GLY A 243 16.64 14.37 3.72
C GLY A 243 15.82 13.23 3.16
N VAL A 244 16.16 12.67 1.98
CA VAL A 244 15.45 11.53 1.38
C VAL A 244 15.41 10.32 2.32
N LEU A 245 16.39 10.19 3.21
CA LEU A 245 16.47 9.14 4.22
C LEU A 245 15.38 9.22 5.32
N ALA A 246 14.57 10.27 5.30
CA ALA A 246 13.40 10.44 6.16
C ALA A 246 12.08 10.51 5.36
N TYR A 247 12.11 10.28 4.04
CA TYR A 247 10.91 10.36 3.20
C TYR A 247 10.17 9.03 3.17
N GLN A 248 8.87 9.13 3.32
CA GLN A 248 7.88 8.12 2.94
C GLN A 248 7.22 8.53 1.62
N GLU A 249 6.08 7.97 1.28
CA GLU A 249 5.36 8.21 0.03
C GLU A 249 5.01 9.69 -0.15
N GLU A 250 4.43 10.30 0.89
CA GLU A 250 3.88 11.65 0.81
C GLU A 250 4.96 12.74 0.79
N GLU A 251 6.10 12.56 1.49
CA GLU A 251 7.22 13.49 1.42
C GLU A 251 7.86 13.47 0.03
N ALA A 252 8.12 12.28 -0.53
CA ALA A 252 8.64 12.15 -1.89
C ALA A 252 7.69 12.76 -2.91
N ARG A 253 6.37 12.46 -2.81
CA ARG A 253 5.33 13.02 -3.66
C ARG A 253 5.26 14.55 -3.52
N GLY A 254 5.31 15.06 -2.32
CA GLY A 254 5.25 16.52 -2.06
C GLY A 254 6.37 17.28 -2.75
N VAL A 255 7.61 16.78 -2.72
CA VAL A 255 8.76 17.39 -3.42
C VAL A 255 8.55 17.36 -4.93
N PHE A 256 8.13 16.22 -5.49
CA PHE A 256 7.89 16.07 -6.93
C PHE A 256 6.72 16.93 -7.41
N GLN A 257 5.59 16.88 -6.71
CA GLN A 257 4.38 17.64 -7.06
C GLN A 257 4.60 19.17 -6.95
N ALA A 258 5.45 19.61 -6.03
CA ALA A 258 5.86 21.02 -5.97
C ALA A 258 6.75 21.46 -7.15
N GLY A 259 7.13 20.56 -8.03
CA GLY A 259 7.98 20.81 -9.20
C GLY A 259 9.47 20.83 -8.88
N HIS A 260 9.90 20.27 -7.75
CA HIS A 260 11.28 20.33 -7.26
C HIS A 260 12.07 19.03 -7.45
N ALA A 261 11.54 18.05 -8.18
CA ALA A 261 12.29 16.86 -8.57
C ALA A 261 12.09 16.54 -10.05
N VAL A 262 13.14 16.01 -10.71
CA VAL A 262 13.09 15.54 -12.11
C VAL A 262 12.41 14.19 -12.19
N PHE A 263 12.79 13.28 -11.28
CA PHE A 263 12.26 11.92 -11.17
C PHE A 263 11.74 11.64 -9.77
N MET A 264 10.74 10.75 -9.70
CA MET A 264 10.23 10.21 -8.45
C MET A 264 9.87 8.72 -8.62
N ARG A 265 10.34 7.87 -7.71
CA ARG A 265 9.72 6.56 -7.52
C ARG A 265 8.50 6.74 -6.63
N ASN A 266 7.35 6.25 -7.07
CA ASN A 266 6.17 6.18 -6.23
C ASN A 266 5.20 5.11 -6.76
N TRP A 267 4.04 5.00 -6.13
CA TRP A 267 2.94 4.15 -6.53
C TRP A 267 1.99 4.88 -7.50
N PRO A 268 1.13 4.17 -8.25
CA PRO A 268 0.24 4.75 -9.27
C PRO A 268 -0.66 5.89 -8.80
N TYR A 269 -1.11 5.90 -7.54
CA TYR A 269 -2.00 6.93 -7.00
C TYR A 269 -1.47 8.37 -7.16
N ALA A 270 -0.16 8.54 -7.20
CA ALA A 270 0.46 9.85 -7.34
C ALA A 270 0.14 10.54 -8.69
N TRP A 271 -0.32 9.77 -9.70
CA TRP A 271 -0.75 10.31 -10.99
C TRP A 271 -1.93 11.26 -10.89
N ALA A 272 -3.00 10.86 -10.20
CA ALA A 272 -4.19 11.69 -10.03
C ALA A 272 -3.85 13.01 -9.35
N LEU A 273 -3.01 12.97 -8.31
CA LEU A 273 -2.58 14.17 -7.58
C LEU A 273 -1.63 15.06 -8.39
N ALA A 274 -0.73 14.47 -9.17
CA ALA A 274 0.18 15.23 -10.05
C ALA A 274 -0.57 15.97 -11.16
N ASN A 275 -1.74 15.47 -11.57
CA ASN A 275 -2.59 16.06 -12.61
C ASN A 275 -3.84 16.78 -12.07
N ALA A 276 -3.99 16.92 -10.75
CA ALA A 276 -5.07 17.69 -10.12
C ALA A 276 -5.10 19.13 -10.62
N GLU A 277 -6.26 19.81 -10.52
CA GLU A 277 -6.46 21.16 -11.05
C GLU A 277 -5.51 22.20 -10.46
N ASP A 278 -5.18 22.05 -9.19
CA ASP A 278 -4.28 22.92 -8.42
C ASP A 278 -2.80 22.50 -8.48
N SER A 279 -2.49 21.41 -9.18
CA SER A 279 -1.10 20.93 -9.27
C SER A 279 -0.25 21.81 -10.19
N PRO A 280 0.89 22.37 -9.72
CA PRO A 280 1.79 23.19 -10.53
C PRO A 280 2.48 22.43 -11.66
N ILE A 281 2.45 21.09 -11.61
CA ILE A 281 3.03 20.20 -12.62
C ILE A 281 1.97 19.49 -13.48
N ARG A 282 0.71 19.91 -13.41
CA ARG A 282 -0.37 19.37 -14.23
C ARG A 282 0.00 19.35 -15.70
N GLY A 283 -0.16 18.20 -16.36
CA GLY A 283 0.16 18.00 -17.78
C GLY A 283 1.65 17.93 -18.11
N LYS A 284 2.55 18.07 -17.11
CA LYS A 284 4.01 18.02 -17.29
C LYS A 284 4.61 16.69 -16.85
N VAL A 285 3.81 15.75 -16.39
CA VAL A 285 4.24 14.47 -15.81
C VAL A 285 4.10 13.34 -16.81
N GLY A 286 5.08 12.45 -16.83
CA GLY A 286 5.01 11.13 -17.46
C GLY A 286 5.23 10.04 -16.41
N VAL A 287 4.77 8.84 -16.73
CA VAL A 287 4.97 7.63 -15.92
C VAL A 287 5.56 6.56 -16.82
N THR A 288 6.51 5.82 -16.32
CA THR A 288 7.12 4.68 -17.03
C THR A 288 7.50 3.58 -16.03
N ALA A 289 7.80 2.39 -16.55
CA ALA A 289 8.36 1.31 -15.75
C ALA A 289 9.67 1.75 -15.09
N LEU A 290 10.00 1.18 -13.93
CA LEU A 290 11.27 1.45 -13.27
C LEU A 290 12.45 1.04 -14.16
N PRO A 291 13.58 1.78 -14.10
CA PRO A 291 14.76 1.49 -14.89
C PRO A 291 15.32 0.08 -14.66
N LYS A 292 15.97 -0.46 -15.67
CA LYS A 292 16.69 -1.73 -15.56
C LYS A 292 17.97 -1.58 -14.74
N GLY A 293 18.38 -2.64 -14.08
CA GLY A 293 19.64 -2.72 -13.30
C GLY A 293 20.91 -2.76 -14.15
N GLY A 294 20.86 -2.30 -15.41
CA GLY A 294 21.94 -2.29 -16.37
C GLY A 294 21.51 -2.88 -17.72
N PRO A 295 22.41 -2.96 -18.72
CA PRO A 295 22.05 -3.39 -20.09
C PRO A 295 21.45 -4.80 -20.17
N HIS A 296 21.84 -5.69 -19.26
CA HIS A 296 21.34 -7.07 -19.15
C HIS A 296 20.35 -7.28 -17.99
N GLY A 297 20.01 -6.21 -17.29
CA GLY A 297 19.01 -6.21 -16.22
C GLY A 297 17.59 -6.22 -16.75
N ARG A 298 16.65 -6.21 -15.82
CA ARG A 298 15.21 -6.13 -16.10
C ARG A 298 14.59 -4.91 -15.44
N SER A 299 13.50 -4.42 -15.98
CA SER A 299 12.63 -3.50 -15.26
C SER A 299 11.85 -4.31 -14.23
N THR A 300 11.74 -3.82 -13.00
CA THR A 300 11.06 -4.50 -11.91
C THR A 300 10.46 -3.49 -10.96
N GLY A 301 9.16 -3.55 -10.77
CA GLY A 301 8.45 -2.92 -9.65
C GLY A 301 8.20 -3.95 -8.54
N THR A 302 8.21 -3.53 -7.28
CA THR A 302 7.76 -4.39 -6.18
C THR A 302 6.25 -4.41 -6.14
N LEU A 303 5.67 -5.64 -5.99
CA LEU A 303 4.25 -5.81 -5.78
C LEU A 303 3.83 -5.14 -4.47
N GLY A 304 2.91 -4.23 -4.58
CA GLY A 304 2.18 -3.57 -3.52
C GLY A 304 0.68 -3.83 -3.63
N GLY A 305 -0.08 -3.04 -2.89
CA GLY A 305 -1.54 -3.11 -2.92
C GLY A 305 -2.13 -3.49 -1.57
N TRP A 306 -3.45 -3.38 -1.51
CA TRP A 306 -4.20 -3.50 -0.28
C TRP A 306 -5.44 -4.35 -0.47
N ASN A 307 -5.82 -5.03 0.59
CA ASN A 307 -6.95 -5.93 0.67
C ASN A 307 -7.88 -5.51 1.79
N LEU A 308 -9.12 -5.99 1.78
CA LEU A 308 -10.10 -5.80 2.86
C LEU A 308 -10.35 -7.12 3.57
N ALA A 309 -10.15 -7.13 4.88
CA ALA A 309 -10.35 -8.28 5.76
C ALA A 309 -11.43 -7.99 6.81
N VAL A 310 -12.23 -8.99 7.15
CA VAL A 310 -13.27 -8.87 8.20
C VAL A 310 -12.77 -9.49 9.49
N SER A 311 -12.85 -8.72 10.58
CA SER A 311 -12.47 -9.16 11.93
C SER A 311 -13.31 -10.34 12.39
N ARG A 312 -12.66 -11.37 12.94
CA ARG A 312 -13.38 -12.46 13.62
C ARG A 312 -14.03 -12.04 14.94
N TYR A 313 -13.70 -10.84 15.41
CA TYR A 313 -14.21 -10.26 16.66
C TYR A 313 -15.36 -9.29 16.41
N SER A 314 -15.73 -9.06 15.14
CA SER A 314 -16.86 -8.21 14.74
C SER A 314 -18.16 -8.72 15.36
N ASP A 315 -18.97 -7.79 15.88
CA ASP A 315 -20.33 -8.05 16.35
C ASP A 315 -21.37 -8.06 15.21
N MET A 316 -20.95 -7.64 13.98
CA MET A 316 -21.79 -7.53 12.79
C MET A 316 -21.12 -8.17 11.54
N PRO A 317 -20.66 -9.42 11.59
CA PRO A 317 -19.83 -9.99 10.53
C PRO A 317 -20.53 -10.05 9.17
N GLU A 318 -21.83 -10.31 9.09
CA GLU A 318 -22.58 -10.35 7.83
C GLU A 318 -22.64 -8.97 7.16
N ALA A 319 -22.89 -7.91 7.93
CA ALA A 319 -22.89 -6.54 7.42
C ALA A 319 -21.48 -6.08 7.01
N ALA A 320 -20.45 -6.49 7.76
CA ALA A 320 -19.05 -6.22 7.42
C ALA A 320 -18.63 -6.91 6.11
N ILE A 321 -19.08 -8.16 5.87
CA ILE A 321 -18.85 -8.88 4.61
C ILE A 321 -19.59 -8.18 3.45
N ASP A 322 -20.83 -7.73 3.64
CA ASP A 322 -21.58 -6.99 2.63
C ASP A 322 -20.94 -5.63 2.29
N LEU A 323 -20.41 -4.92 3.29
CA LEU A 323 -19.60 -3.71 3.06
C LEU A 323 -18.34 -4.02 2.23
N VAL A 324 -17.62 -5.09 2.55
CA VAL A 324 -16.46 -5.53 1.75
C VAL A 324 -16.88 -5.84 0.32
N ALA A 325 -18.00 -6.58 0.11
CA ALA A 325 -18.52 -6.88 -1.22
C ALA A 325 -18.79 -5.61 -2.05
N HIS A 326 -19.36 -4.58 -1.43
CA HIS A 326 -19.57 -3.29 -2.08
C HIS A 326 -18.26 -2.62 -2.46
N LEU A 327 -17.31 -2.52 -1.53
CA LEU A 327 -16.05 -1.79 -1.73
C LEU A 327 -15.09 -2.47 -2.72
N VAL A 328 -15.21 -3.80 -2.93
CA VAL A 328 -14.40 -4.54 -3.92
C VAL A 328 -15.14 -4.77 -5.24
N SER A 329 -16.38 -4.25 -5.38
CA SER A 329 -17.20 -4.41 -6.60
C SER A 329 -16.53 -3.78 -7.83
N PHE A 330 -17.00 -4.18 -9.01
CA PHE A 330 -16.53 -3.63 -10.28
C PHE A 330 -16.70 -2.10 -10.33
N GLU A 331 -17.85 -1.60 -9.89
CA GLU A 331 -18.20 -0.18 -9.91
C GLU A 331 -17.29 0.64 -8.98
N GLU A 332 -17.08 0.15 -7.76
CA GLU A 332 -16.19 0.84 -6.79
C GLU A 332 -14.73 0.81 -7.23
N GLN A 333 -14.23 -0.31 -7.74
CA GLN A 333 -12.86 -0.37 -8.26
C GLN A 333 -12.68 0.52 -9.50
N LYS A 334 -13.69 0.57 -10.40
CA LYS A 334 -13.70 1.49 -11.54
C LYS A 334 -13.65 2.95 -11.10
N ARG A 335 -14.51 3.34 -10.16
CA ARG A 335 -14.53 4.70 -9.59
C ARG A 335 -13.18 5.08 -9.01
N ARG A 336 -12.61 4.22 -8.15
CA ARG A 336 -11.30 4.46 -7.52
C ARG A 336 -10.14 4.52 -8.52
N ALA A 337 -10.21 3.74 -9.58
CA ALA A 337 -9.23 3.81 -10.66
C ALA A 337 -9.31 5.14 -11.40
N ILE A 338 -10.51 5.62 -11.75
CA ILE A 338 -10.71 6.87 -12.48
C ILE A 338 -10.32 8.09 -11.61
N GLU A 339 -10.82 8.16 -10.39
CA GLU A 339 -10.68 9.32 -9.52
C GLU A 339 -9.32 9.41 -8.82
N GLY A 340 -8.73 8.27 -8.47
CA GLY A 340 -7.53 8.21 -7.64
C GLY A 340 -6.33 7.48 -8.25
N ALA A 341 -6.48 6.93 -9.46
CA ALA A 341 -5.45 6.10 -10.11
C ALA A 341 -5.02 4.89 -9.26
N TYR A 342 -5.94 4.30 -8.48
CA TYR A 342 -5.70 3.03 -7.78
C TYR A 342 -5.91 1.88 -8.75
N ASN A 343 -4.87 1.06 -8.95
CA ASN A 343 -4.90 -0.05 -9.89
C ASN A 343 -5.94 -1.10 -9.49
N PRO A 344 -6.95 -1.39 -10.30
CA PRO A 344 -7.95 -2.40 -9.96
C PRO A 344 -7.35 -3.79 -9.88
N THR A 345 -7.96 -4.65 -9.07
CA THR A 345 -7.64 -6.08 -9.01
C THR A 345 -8.53 -6.91 -9.94
N ILE A 346 -9.49 -6.29 -10.60
CA ILE A 346 -10.39 -6.89 -11.58
C ILE A 346 -9.82 -6.69 -12.97
N ARG A 347 -9.47 -7.79 -13.65
CA ARG A 347 -8.78 -7.78 -14.96
C ARG A 347 -9.52 -6.97 -16.02
N ALA A 348 -10.85 -7.08 -16.11
CA ALA A 348 -11.65 -6.40 -17.12
C ALA A 348 -11.55 -4.86 -17.08
N LEU A 349 -11.15 -4.28 -15.93
CA LEU A 349 -10.98 -2.83 -15.79
C LEU A 349 -9.73 -2.29 -16.50
N TYR A 350 -8.77 -3.15 -16.88
CA TYR A 350 -7.63 -2.75 -17.71
C TYR A 350 -7.96 -2.68 -19.21
N GLU A 351 -9.18 -3.06 -19.61
CA GLU A 351 -9.75 -2.92 -20.95
C GLU A 351 -10.88 -1.87 -20.99
N ASP A 352 -11.23 -1.28 -19.85
CA ASP A 352 -12.30 -0.28 -19.73
C ASP A 352 -11.84 1.08 -20.28
N GLU A 353 -12.58 1.62 -21.25
CA GLU A 353 -12.21 2.85 -21.96
C GLU A 353 -12.14 4.07 -21.05
N GLU A 354 -13.01 4.18 -20.03
CA GLU A 354 -13.00 5.32 -19.10
C GLU A 354 -11.84 5.24 -18.13
N VAL A 355 -11.50 4.03 -17.65
CA VAL A 355 -10.31 3.80 -16.81
C VAL A 355 -9.03 4.14 -17.57
N LEU A 356 -8.89 3.67 -18.81
CA LEU A 356 -7.73 3.95 -19.67
C LEU A 356 -7.65 5.42 -20.09
N ALA A 357 -8.78 6.09 -20.30
CA ALA A 357 -8.79 7.52 -20.60
C ALA A 357 -8.29 8.36 -19.40
N ALA A 358 -8.65 7.98 -18.17
CA ALA A 358 -8.17 8.64 -16.95
C ALA A 358 -6.69 8.31 -16.65
N ASN A 359 -6.28 7.09 -16.94
CA ASN A 359 -4.96 6.54 -16.60
C ASN A 359 -4.32 5.82 -17.79
N PRO A 360 -3.83 6.53 -18.81
CA PRO A 360 -3.29 5.90 -20.04
C PRO A 360 -2.18 4.88 -19.77
N PHE A 361 -1.38 5.14 -18.73
CA PHE A 361 -0.26 4.27 -18.34
C PHE A 361 -0.70 2.89 -17.80
N PHE A 362 -1.95 2.70 -17.39
CA PHE A 362 -2.42 1.38 -16.92
C PHE A 362 -2.31 0.32 -18.02
N GLY A 363 -2.70 0.66 -19.26
CA GLY A 363 -2.53 -0.23 -20.40
C GLY A 363 -1.06 -0.43 -20.80
N GLU A 364 -0.30 0.67 -20.85
CA GLU A 364 1.12 0.64 -21.24
C GLU A 364 2.01 -0.14 -20.25
N LEU A 365 1.68 -0.10 -18.96
CA LEU A 365 2.44 -0.74 -17.89
C LEU A 365 1.77 -2.00 -17.34
N PHE A 366 0.77 -2.55 -18.02
CA PHE A 366 0.07 -3.75 -17.56
C PHE A 366 1.03 -4.90 -17.21
N ASP A 367 2.00 -5.16 -18.11
CA ASP A 367 3.02 -6.18 -17.87
C ASP A 367 3.90 -5.88 -16.65
N THR A 368 4.14 -4.61 -16.31
CA THR A 368 4.86 -4.20 -15.10
C THR A 368 4.07 -4.57 -13.85
N PHE A 369 2.76 -4.39 -13.87
CA PHE A 369 1.90 -4.70 -12.73
C PHE A 369 1.75 -6.21 -12.52
N VAL A 370 1.54 -6.99 -13.58
CA VAL A 370 1.35 -8.45 -13.46
C VAL A 370 2.66 -9.21 -13.23
N ASN A 371 3.82 -8.64 -13.53
CA ASN A 371 5.13 -9.24 -13.33
C ASN A 371 5.93 -8.57 -12.18
N ALA A 372 5.27 -7.83 -11.30
CA ALA A 372 5.91 -7.22 -10.15
C ALA A 372 6.53 -8.27 -9.21
N VAL A 373 7.70 -7.97 -8.65
CA VAL A 373 8.37 -8.89 -7.72
C VAL A 373 7.68 -8.87 -6.36
N ALA A 374 7.24 -10.03 -5.90
CA ALA A 374 6.65 -10.17 -4.58
C ALA A 374 7.72 -10.11 -3.48
N ARG A 375 7.39 -9.46 -2.39
CA ARG A 375 8.12 -9.55 -1.12
C ARG A 375 7.91 -10.96 -0.54
N PRO A 376 8.88 -11.58 0.14
CA PRO A 376 8.84 -13.01 0.51
C PRO A 376 7.92 -13.32 1.71
N SER A 377 6.73 -12.71 1.77
CA SER A 377 5.77 -12.90 2.87
C SER A 377 5.08 -14.27 2.83
N ASP A 378 4.92 -14.84 1.65
CA ASP A 378 4.38 -16.18 1.40
C ASP A 378 5.26 -17.29 2.01
N VAL A 379 6.57 -17.20 1.79
CA VAL A 379 7.55 -18.18 2.30
C VAL A 379 7.92 -17.97 3.77
N THR A 380 7.93 -16.73 4.25
CA THR A 380 8.35 -16.41 5.63
C THR A 380 7.18 -16.29 6.61
N GLY A 381 5.95 -16.20 6.11
CA GLY A 381 4.72 -16.20 6.89
C GLY A 381 4.74 -15.15 8.01
N ALA A 382 4.42 -15.58 9.23
CA ALA A 382 4.40 -14.70 10.41
C ALA A 382 5.77 -14.05 10.75
N ARG A 383 6.87 -14.51 10.14
CA ARG A 383 8.21 -13.94 10.32
C ARG A 383 8.55 -12.82 9.36
N TYR A 384 7.70 -12.58 8.35
CA TYR A 384 7.98 -11.59 7.32
C TYR A 384 8.36 -10.21 7.90
N ASN A 385 7.58 -9.68 8.85
CA ASN A 385 7.88 -8.37 9.44
C ASN A 385 9.29 -8.29 10.05
N GLN A 386 9.77 -9.39 10.65
CA GLN A 386 11.13 -9.46 11.20
C GLN A 386 12.17 -9.50 10.08
N VAL A 387 11.92 -10.25 9.01
CA VAL A 387 12.80 -10.31 7.82
C VAL A 387 12.93 -8.93 7.19
N SER A 388 11.80 -8.26 6.94
CA SER A 388 11.77 -6.93 6.34
C SER A 388 12.45 -5.89 7.22
N THR A 389 12.21 -5.91 8.54
CA THR A 389 12.85 -5.00 9.49
C THR A 389 14.38 -5.11 9.44
N GLU A 390 14.93 -6.31 9.43
CA GLU A 390 16.37 -6.50 9.33
C GLU A 390 16.91 -6.05 7.96
N PHE A 391 16.13 -6.25 6.90
CA PHE A 391 16.51 -5.86 5.55
C PHE A 391 16.53 -4.33 5.39
N TRP A 392 15.44 -3.62 5.71
CA TRP A 392 15.43 -2.16 5.54
C TRP A 392 16.45 -1.45 6.43
N ASN A 393 16.74 -1.97 7.63
CA ASN A 393 17.79 -1.40 8.48
C ASN A 393 19.17 -1.56 7.83
N ALA A 394 19.49 -2.74 7.26
CA ALA A 394 20.76 -2.96 6.57
C ALA A 394 20.90 -2.04 5.33
N VAL A 395 19.80 -1.86 4.58
CA VAL A 395 19.75 -0.94 3.44
C VAL A 395 19.93 0.50 3.90
N HIS A 396 19.20 0.95 4.91
CA HIS A 396 19.27 2.32 5.43
C HIS A 396 20.66 2.66 5.98
N ASP A 397 21.30 1.71 6.69
CA ASP A 397 22.68 1.85 7.15
C ASP A 397 23.69 2.00 5.99
N THR A 398 23.39 1.35 4.85
CA THR A 398 24.20 1.51 3.63
C THR A 398 23.96 2.88 2.99
N LEU A 399 22.70 3.29 2.83
CA LEU A 399 22.34 4.57 2.22
C LEU A 399 22.87 5.77 2.99
N ASN A 400 22.90 5.71 4.32
CA ASN A 400 23.45 6.78 5.18
C ASN A 400 24.98 6.74 5.32
N GLY A 401 25.67 5.77 4.70
CA GLY A 401 27.12 5.62 4.71
C GLY A 401 27.70 5.04 6.00
N SER A 402 26.88 4.56 6.96
CA SER A 402 27.33 3.99 8.22
C SER A 402 28.04 2.63 8.04
N VAL A 403 27.62 1.85 7.04
CA VAL A 403 28.16 0.51 6.74
C VAL A 403 28.26 0.34 5.23
N SER A 404 29.30 -0.30 4.71
CA SER A 404 29.36 -0.64 3.27
C SER A 404 28.31 -1.69 2.92
N ALA A 405 27.81 -1.68 1.67
CA ALA A 405 26.82 -2.64 1.19
C ALA A 405 27.25 -4.10 1.41
N GLU A 406 28.49 -4.46 1.08
CA GLU A 406 29.03 -5.80 1.30
C GLU A 406 28.93 -6.24 2.76
N ARG A 407 29.33 -5.38 3.70
CA ARG A 407 29.28 -5.70 5.14
C ARG A 407 27.84 -5.73 5.68
N ALA A 408 26.97 -4.86 5.19
CA ALA A 408 25.57 -4.83 5.58
C ALA A 408 24.86 -6.11 5.16
N LEU A 409 25.00 -6.51 3.88
CA LEU A 409 24.37 -7.73 3.33
C LEU A 409 24.95 -9.00 3.97
N ALA A 410 26.25 -9.11 4.15
CA ALA A 410 26.85 -10.25 4.84
C ALA A 410 26.43 -10.40 6.32
N ARG A 411 26.11 -9.29 7.00
CA ARG A 411 25.54 -9.33 8.36
C ARG A 411 24.06 -9.73 8.33
N LEU A 412 23.32 -9.19 7.38
CA LEU A 412 21.92 -9.48 7.18
C LEU A 412 21.71 -10.95 6.88
N ASP A 413 22.46 -11.52 5.94
CA ASP A 413 22.43 -12.93 5.57
C ASP A 413 22.54 -13.84 6.79
N ARG A 414 23.58 -13.65 7.61
CA ARG A 414 23.78 -14.41 8.86
C ARG A 414 22.64 -14.26 9.86
N LYS A 415 21.95 -13.10 9.91
CA LYS A 415 20.78 -12.91 10.77
C LYS A 415 19.59 -13.66 10.24
N LEU A 416 19.32 -13.54 8.94
CA LEU A 416 18.19 -14.19 8.28
C LEU A 416 18.36 -15.71 8.24
N GLU A 417 19.56 -16.26 8.06
CA GLU A 417 19.84 -17.71 8.16
C GLU A 417 19.51 -18.29 9.55
N ARG A 418 19.67 -17.51 10.62
CA ARG A 418 19.23 -17.92 11.97
C ARG A 418 17.71 -17.93 12.09
N LEU A 419 17.04 -16.92 11.50
CA LEU A 419 15.58 -16.84 11.48
C LEU A 419 14.95 -17.91 10.60
N ALA A 420 15.61 -18.31 9.51
CA ALA A 420 15.12 -19.27 8.53
C ALA A 420 14.78 -20.64 9.14
N ARG A 421 15.35 -20.98 10.29
CA ARG A 421 14.98 -22.19 11.05
C ARG A 421 13.52 -22.20 11.53
N SER A 422 12.83 -21.07 11.47
CA SER A 422 11.44 -20.94 11.94
C SER A 422 10.41 -21.00 10.82
N TRP A 423 10.82 -21.00 9.54
CA TRP A 423 9.91 -21.15 8.39
C TRP A 423 10.32 -22.30 7.44
N ARG A 424 11.50 -22.92 7.63
CA ARG A 424 11.97 -24.14 6.92
C ARG A 424 11.51 -25.44 7.57
#